data_bd532fc9d5065b9b6c20050d7bf403ee
#
_entry.id   bd532fc9d5065b9b6c20050d7bf403ee
#
_cell.length_a   1.000
_cell.length_b   1.000
_cell.length_c   1.000
_cell.angle_alpha   90.00
_cell.angle_beta   90.00
_cell.angle_gamma   90.00
#
_symmetry.space_group_name_H-M   'P 1'
#
loop_
_entity.id
_entity.type
_entity.pdbx_description
1 polymer ?
#
loop_
_entity_poly.entity_id
_entity_poly.type
_entity_poly.pdbx_seq_one_letter_code
_entity_poly.pdbx_strand_id
1 'polypeptide(L)'
;TPLGKVYFFHGKTADVLKLAQSMGMSCCQGHYHSSMGVRYYGNSLGLYFGLQVGCMIDNKSLAFRYNKVQKARPIIGCSVIKNGLPIIEPFIKDKNGKWIGKLL
;
A
#
# COMPACT_ATOMS: atom_id res chain seq x y z
N THR A 1 1.89 -9.79 15.85
CA THR A 1 2.40 -8.43 16.05
C THR A 1 1.93 -7.88 17.38
N PRO A 2 2.60 -6.85 17.94
CA PRO A 2 2.10 -6.18 19.14
C PRO A 2 0.70 -5.59 18.99
N LEU A 3 0.28 -5.27 17.77
CA LEU A 3 -1.06 -4.79 17.49
C LEU A 3 -2.02 -5.91 17.10
N GLY A 4 -1.65 -7.17 17.37
CA GLY A 4 -2.47 -8.33 17.07
C GLY A 4 -2.16 -8.93 15.70
N LYS A 5 -3.15 -9.61 15.14
CA LYS A 5 -3.00 -10.32 13.87
C LYS A 5 -3.14 -9.35 12.69
N VAL A 6 -2.39 -9.64 11.63
CA VAL A 6 -2.50 -8.93 10.36
C VAL A 6 -2.91 -9.94 9.29
N TYR A 7 -3.96 -9.64 8.55
CA TYR A 7 -4.43 -10.48 7.48
C TYR A 7 -3.88 -9.97 6.15
N PHE A 8 -3.28 -10.86 5.36
CA PHE A 8 -2.66 -10.51 4.08
C PHE A 8 -3.50 -11.03 2.93
N PHE A 9 -3.77 -10.15 1.96
CA PHE A 9 -4.49 -10.50 0.74
C PHE A 9 -3.72 -10.03 -0.48
N HIS A 10 -4.03 -10.59 -1.64
CA HIS A 10 -3.64 -9.97 -2.90
C HIS A 10 -4.39 -8.65 -3.10
N GLY A 11 -5.70 -8.67 -2.94
CA GLY A 11 -6.55 -7.49 -3.02
C GLY A 11 -8.00 -7.88 -3.03
N LYS A 12 -8.83 -7.16 -2.28
CA LYS A 12 -10.24 -7.46 -2.16
C LYS A 12 -11.13 -6.26 -2.44
N THR A 13 -10.75 -5.10 -1.93
CA THR A 13 -11.48 -3.86 -2.14
C THR A 13 -10.48 -2.71 -2.19
N ALA A 14 -10.79 -1.67 -2.97
CA ALA A 14 -9.90 -0.53 -3.12
C ALA A 14 -9.78 0.30 -1.83
N ASP A 15 -10.75 0.24 -0.96
CA ASP A 15 -10.76 1.01 0.29
C ASP A 15 -10.23 0.14 1.43
N VAL A 16 -8.96 0.35 1.80
CA VAL A 16 -8.31 -0.46 2.86
C VAL A 16 -8.92 -0.22 4.24
N LEU A 17 -9.49 0.96 4.49
CA LEU A 17 -10.18 1.20 5.76
C LEU A 17 -11.43 0.32 5.86
N LYS A 18 -12.20 0.28 4.79
CA LYS A 18 -13.37 -0.59 4.70
C LYS A 18 -13.02 -2.05 4.84
N LEU A 19 -11.92 -2.47 4.22
CA LEU A 19 -11.43 -3.83 4.33
C LEU A 19 -11.12 -4.18 5.78
N ALA A 20 -10.35 -3.35 6.47
CA ALA A 20 -9.99 -3.59 7.86
C ALA A 20 -11.23 -3.62 8.76
N GLN A 21 -12.18 -2.70 8.53
CA GLN A 21 -13.42 -2.67 9.30
C GLN A 21 -14.25 -3.93 9.08
N SER A 22 -14.36 -4.40 7.83
CA SER A 22 -15.16 -5.59 7.52
C SER A 22 -14.52 -6.87 8.08
N MET A 23 -13.21 -6.92 8.16
CA MET A 23 -12.49 -8.08 8.70
C MET A 23 -12.39 -8.06 10.22
N GLY A 24 -12.59 -6.88 10.84
CA GLY A 24 -12.42 -6.73 12.28
C GLY A 24 -10.99 -6.90 12.76
N MET A 25 -10.00 -6.68 11.89
CA MET A 25 -8.59 -6.83 12.21
C MET A 25 -7.75 -6.00 11.24
N SER A 26 -6.46 -5.84 11.55
CA SER A 26 -5.53 -5.20 10.63
C SER A 26 -5.38 -6.02 9.36
N CYS A 27 -5.29 -5.35 8.21
CA CYS A 27 -5.19 -5.99 6.91
C CYS A 27 -4.10 -5.33 6.07
N CYS A 28 -3.51 -6.12 5.19
CA CYS A 28 -2.49 -5.68 4.25
C CYS A 28 -2.85 -6.26 2.89
N GLN A 29 -2.88 -5.42 1.85
CA GLN A 29 -3.20 -5.91 0.51
C GLN A 29 -2.36 -5.22 -0.56
N GLY A 30 -2.21 -5.89 -1.71
CA GLY A 30 -1.64 -5.35 -2.92
C GLY A 30 -2.70 -5.12 -3.99
N HIS A 31 -2.43 -5.50 -5.23
CA HIS A 31 -3.33 -5.47 -6.38
C HIS A 31 -3.59 -4.07 -6.94
N TYR A 32 -3.94 -3.10 -6.12
CA TYR A 32 -4.29 -1.74 -6.57
C TYR A 32 -3.03 -0.91 -6.73
N HIS A 33 -2.40 -1.00 -7.90
CA HIS A 33 -1.06 -0.49 -8.15
C HIS A 33 -0.94 1.04 -8.05
N SER A 34 -2.01 1.76 -8.28
CA SER A 34 -2.00 3.21 -8.23
C SER A 34 -2.35 3.78 -6.86
N SER A 35 -2.44 2.93 -5.85
CA SER A 35 -2.81 3.33 -4.50
C SER A 35 -1.80 2.78 -3.50
N MET A 36 -1.36 3.62 -2.59
CA MET A 36 -0.45 3.25 -1.51
C MET A 36 -0.76 4.09 -0.30
N GLY A 37 -0.84 3.46 0.85
CA GLY A 37 -1.09 4.20 2.07
C GLY A 37 -1.57 3.32 3.19
N VAL A 38 -1.80 3.94 4.34
CA VAL A 38 -2.29 3.27 5.53
C VAL A 38 -3.42 4.09 6.13
N ARG A 39 -4.48 3.42 6.56
CA ARG A 39 -5.60 4.02 7.26
C ARG A 39 -5.81 3.28 8.57
N TYR A 40 -6.06 4.03 9.62
CA TYR A 40 -6.28 3.46 10.95
C TYR A 40 -7.72 3.60 11.37
N TYR A 41 -8.20 2.66 12.18
CA TYR A 41 -9.43 2.84 12.93
C TYR A 41 -9.27 2.22 14.31
N GLY A 42 -10.01 2.75 15.27
CA GLY A 42 -10.02 2.24 16.63
C GLY A 42 -11.44 1.90 17.08
N ASN A 43 -11.54 0.92 17.95
CA ASN A 43 -12.79 0.59 18.65
C ASN A 43 -12.47 0.13 20.07
N SER A 44 -13.46 -0.39 20.79
CA SER A 44 -13.28 -0.84 22.16
C SER A 44 -12.31 -2.01 22.32
N LEU A 45 -12.01 -2.72 21.21
CA LEU A 45 -11.11 -3.87 21.23
C LEU A 45 -9.66 -3.52 20.89
N GLY A 46 -9.42 -2.36 20.29
CA GLY A 46 -8.06 -1.95 19.97
C GLY A 46 -7.93 -1.05 18.76
N LEU A 47 -6.70 -0.91 18.31
CA LEU A 47 -6.32 -0.11 17.15
C LEU A 47 -5.96 -1.05 16.01
N TYR A 48 -6.51 -0.78 14.82
CA TYR A 48 -6.31 -1.60 13.63
C TYR A 48 -5.93 -0.72 12.44
N PHE A 49 -5.34 -1.32 11.42
CA PHE A 49 -4.98 -0.60 10.21
C PHE A 49 -5.34 -1.39 8.95
N GLY A 50 -5.57 -0.64 7.87
CA GLY A 50 -5.60 -1.17 6.52
C GLY A 50 -4.42 -0.62 5.74
N LEU A 51 -3.60 -1.49 5.18
CA LEU A 51 -2.38 -1.14 4.47
C LEU A 51 -2.48 -1.51 3.01
N GLN A 52 -2.28 -0.53 2.14
CA GLN A 52 -2.18 -0.69 0.69
C GLN A 52 -0.72 -0.53 0.31
N VAL A 53 -0.10 -1.57 -0.23
CA VAL A 53 1.36 -1.65 -0.29
C VAL A 53 2.00 -1.04 -1.54
N GLY A 54 1.21 -0.66 -2.56
CA GLY A 54 1.80 -0.22 -3.82
C GLY A 54 2.26 -1.40 -4.68
N CYS A 55 3.28 -1.20 -5.48
CA CYS A 55 3.80 -2.27 -6.33
C CYS A 55 5.28 -2.12 -6.63
N MET A 56 5.88 -3.19 -7.15
CA MET A 56 7.29 -3.23 -7.54
C MET A 56 7.39 -3.69 -8.99
N ILE A 57 6.88 -2.86 -9.91
CA ILE A 57 6.82 -3.19 -11.32
C ILE A 57 7.63 -2.20 -12.14
N ASP A 58 8.02 -2.62 -13.33
CA ASP A 58 8.70 -1.75 -14.27
C ASP A 58 7.68 -0.79 -14.91
N ASN A 59 7.81 0.49 -14.59
CA ASN A 59 6.93 1.53 -15.12
C ASN A 59 6.95 1.61 -16.65
N LYS A 60 8.08 1.29 -17.28
CA LYS A 60 8.18 1.34 -18.73
C LYS A 60 7.35 0.27 -19.39
N SER A 61 7.35 -0.94 -18.82
CA SER A 61 6.52 -2.04 -19.34
C SER A 61 5.05 -1.75 -19.19
N LEU A 62 4.66 -1.11 -18.10
CA LEU A 62 3.26 -0.83 -17.80
C LEU A 62 2.77 0.46 -18.40
N ALA A 63 3.61 1.44 -18.62
CA ALA A 63 3.23 2.68 -19.29
C ALA A 63 2.58 2.39 -20.65
N PHE A 64 3.04 1.33 -21.30
CA PHE A 64 2.46 0.91 -22.58
C PHE A 64 1.01 0.47 -22.45
N ARG A 65 0.66 -0.13 -21.31
CA ARG A 65 -0.71 -0.64 -21.05
C ARG A 65 -1.65 0.41 -20.48
N TYR A 66 -1.12 1.32 -19.66
CA TYR A 66 -1.95 2.21 -18.85
C TYR A 66 -2.05 3.63 -19.38
N ASN A 67 -1.03 4.13 -20.08
CA ASN A 67 -0.92 5.55 -20.37
C ASN A 67 -1.96 6.12 -21.32
N LYS A 68 -2.61 5.31 -22.14
CA LYS A 68 -3.58 5.80 -23.12
C LYS A 68 -4.99 5.92 -22.57
N VAL A 69 -5.34 5.12 -21.60
CA VAL A 69 -6.72 5.01 -21.12
C VAL A 69 -6.88 5.29 -19.63
N GLN A 70 -5.80 5.31 -18.88
CA GLN A 70 -5.87 5.51 -17.43
C GLN A 70 -5.06 6.72 -17.01
N LYS A 71 -5.69 7.58 -16.21
CA LYS A 71 -5.01 8.72 -15.60
C LYS A 71 -4.20 8.32 -14.38
N ALA A 72 -4.58 7.23 -13.72
CA ALA A 72 -3.87 6.71 -12.57
C ALA A 72 -2.59 6.00 -13.00
N ARG A 73 -1.54 6.17 -12.22
CA ARG A 73 -0.24 5.57 -12.47
C ARG A 73 0.15 4.67 -11.32
N PRO A 74 0.92 3.59 -11.56
CA PRO A 74 1.41 2.76 -10.47
C PRO A 74 2.29 3.56 -9.50
N ILE A 75 2.14 3.27 -8.23
CA ILE A 75 3.02 3.80 -7.19
C ILE A 75 4.04 2.71 -6.86
N ILE A 76 5.31 2.98 -7.20
CA ILE A 76 6.39 2.04 -6.96
C ILE A 76 6.86 2.22 -5.52
N GLY A 77 6.96 1.13 -4.79
CA GLY A 77 7.39 1.18 -3.42
C GLY A 77 7.18 -0.15 -2.72
N CYS A 78 7.49 -0.15 -1.45
CA CYS A 78 7.25 -1.30 -0.59
C CYS A 78 6.70 -0.85 0.75
N SER A 79 6.25 -1.81 1.52
CA SER A 79 5.75 -1.54 2.86
C SER A 79 6.31 -2.58 3.81
N VAL A 80 6.52 -2.17 5.06
CA VAL A 80 7.09 -3.01 6.11
C VAL A 80 6.18 -2.89 7.33
N ILE A 81 5.96 -4.01 8.00
CA ILE A 81 5.32 -3.99 9.31
C ILE A 81 6.42 -4.21 10.34
N LYS A 82 6.73 -3.16 11.08
CA LYS A 82 7.80 -3.17 12.06
C LYS A 82 7.22 -2.92 13.45
N ASN A 83 7.47 -3.84 14.37
CA ASN A 83 6.93 -3.78 15.73
C ASN A 83 5.41 -3.63 15.74
N GLY A 84 4.74 -4.27 14.79
CA GLY A 84 3.29 -4.23 14.67
C GLY A 84 2.73 -2.99 14.00
N LEU A 85 3.58 -2.07 13.52
CA LEU A 85 3.16 -0.83 12.87
C LEU A 85 3.51 -0.85 11.39
N PRO A 86 2.60 -0.42 10.52
CA PRO A 86 2.87 -0.35 9.08
C PRO A 86 3.71 0.87 8.74
N ILE A 87 4.69 0.67 7.88
CA ILE A 87 5.54 1.73 7.33
C ILE A 87 5.48 1.62 5.82
N ILE A 88 5.13 2.71 5.15
CA ILE A 88 5.12 2.76 3.68
C ILE A 88 6.37 3.48 3.20
N GLU A 89 6.96 2.95 2.12
CA GLU A 89 8.19 3.48 1.56
C GLU A 89 8.06 3.61 0.05
N PRO A 90 7.50 4.74 -0.44
CA PRO A 90 7.44 4.97 -1.88
C PRO A 90 8.83 5.23 -2.42
N PHE A 91 9.09 4.73 -3.63
CA PHE A 91 10.35 4.99 -4.32
C PHE A 91 10.26 6.35 -5.00
N ILE A 92 10.98 7.32 -4.45
CA ILE A 92 11.04 8.67 -5.00
C ILE A 92 12.12 8.72 -6.05
N LYS A 93 11.76 9.18 -7.24
CA LYS A 93 12.68 9.31 -8.36
C LYS A 93 12.97 10.77 -8.64
N ASP A 94 14.17 11.05 -9.14
CA ASP A 94 14.52 12.38 -9.63
C ASP A 94 13.88 12.64 -11.00
N LYS A 95 14.14 13.82 -11.56
CA LYS A 95 13.60 14.21 -12.87
C LYS A 95 14.07 13.32 -14.02
N ASN A 96 15.17 12.58 -13.82
CA ASN A 96 15.70 11.64 -14.81
C ASN A 96 15.18 10.22 -14.61
N GLY A 97 14.24 10.03 -13.69
CA GLY A 97 13.65 8.73 -13.40
C GLY A 97 14.51 7.84 -12.52
N LYS A 98 15.54 8.37 -11.88
CA LYS A 98 16.45 7.62 -11.05
C LYS A 98 16.05 7.70 -9.58
N TRP A 99 16.06 6.56 -8.90
CA TRP A 99 15.76 6.55 -7.47
C TRP A 99 16.84 7.30 -6.70
N ILE A 100 16.43 8.20 -5.84
CA ILE A 100 17.37 9.05 -5.11
C ILE A 100 17.86 8.42 -3.81
N GLY A 101 17.42 7.20 -3.49
CA GLY A 101 17.90 6.48 -2.30
C GLY A 101 17.41 7.05 -0.98
N LYS A 102 16.44 7.94 -1.02
CA LYS A 102 15.90 8.57 0.16
C LYS A 102 14.49 8.06 0.42
N LEU A 103 14.25 7.62 1.64
CA LEU A 103 12.93 7.23 2.09
C LEU A 103 12.36 8.35 2.94
N LEU A 104 11.10 8.59 2.75
CA LEU A 104 10.41 9.64 3.51
C LEU A 104 9.99 9.15 4.89
#